data_b60c726f2cbeb3a9035b05a747fffd6c
#
_entry.id   b60c726f2cbeb3a9035b05a747fffd6c
#
_cell.length_a   1.000
_cell.length_b   1.000
_cell.length_c   1.000
_cell.angle_alpha   90.00
_cell.angle_beta   90.00
_cell.angle_gamma   90.00
#
_symmetry.space_group_name_H-M   'P 1'
#
loop_
_entity.id
_entity.type
_entity.pdbx_description
1 polymer ?
#
loop_
_entity_poly.entity_id
_entity_poly.type
_entity_poly.pdbx_seq_one_letter_code
_entity_poly.pdbx_strand_id
1 'polypeptide(L)'
;MEYRELGKTGLKVPVLSFGASSLGGVFHSIKETEAINAVFTAVENGLNFIDVSPYYGHYKAETVLGKALKELPRESFTLSTKVGRYGKDGVNTWDYSGKRAVESVYESMERLNIDYIDLINV
;
A
#
# COMPACT_ATOMS: atom_id res chain seq x y z
N MET A 1 -14.45 14.52 6.39
CA MET A 1 -14.43 13.23 5.63
C MET A 1 -15.51 12.30 6.15
N GLU A 2 -16.33 11.77 5.27
CA GLU A 2 -17.32 10.74 5.60
C GLU A 2 -16.64 9.36 5.66
N TYR A 3 -17.03 8.52 6.65
CA TYR A 3 -16.49 7.15 6.82
C TYR A 3 -17.62 6.12 6.73
N ARG A 4 -17.34 4.95 6.19
CA ARG A 4 -18.28 3.82 6.07
C ARG A 4 -17.62 2.53 6.51
N GLU A 5 -18.42 1.59 6.97
CA GLU A 5 -17.93 0.23 7.23
C GLU A 5 -17.57 -0.49 5.93
N LEU A 6 -16.42 -1.13 5.91
CA LEU A 6 -15.97 -1.95 4.77
C LEU A 6 -16.56 -3.36 4.91
N GLY A 7 -17.76 -3.55 4.36
CA GLY A 7 -18.45 -4.84 4.43
C GLY A 7 -18.63 -5.34 5.86
N LYS A 8 -18.15 -6.56 6.13
CA LYS A 8 -18.20 -7.21 7.46
C LYS A 8 -16.85 -7.30 8.15
N THR A 9 -15.88 -6.49 7.71
CA THR A 9 -14.49 -6.54 8.23
C THR A 9 -14.33 -5.88 9.59
N GLY A 10 -15.27 -5.02 10.00
CA GLY A 10 -15.13 -4.17 11.17
C GLY A 10 -14.28 -2.92 10.94
N LEU A 11 -13.69 -2.76 9.75
CA LEU A 11 -12.91 -1.57 9.40
C LEU A 11 -13.84 -0.43 8.98
N LYS A 12 -13.59 0.75 9.52
CA LYS A 12 -14.20 2.01 9.04
C LYS A 12 -13.20 2.72 8.13
N VAL A 13 -13.60 2.95 6.90
CA VAL A 13 -12.77 3.57 5.88
C VAL A 13 -13.41 4.84 5.34
N PRO A 14 -12.62 5.85 4.93
CA PRO A 14 -13.15 7.05 4.33
C PRO A 14 -13.78 6.73 2.95
N VAL A 15 -14.75 7.53 2.54
CA VAL A 15 -15.39 7.38 1.22
C VAL A 15 -14.43 7.66 0.06
N LEU A 16 -13.35 8.40 0.32
CA LEU A 16 -12.22 8.60 -0.58
C LEU A 16 -10.98 7.94 0.02
N SER A 17 -10.31 7.11 -0.75
CA SER A 17 -9.08 6.41 -0.35
C SER A 17 -7.88 6.88 -1.19
N PHE A 18 -6.68 6.64 -0.67
CA PHE A 18 -5.44 6.95 -1.36
C PHE A 18 -4.92 5.72 -2.11
N GLY A 19 -4.95 5.77 -3.45
CA GLY A 19 -4.35 4.74 -4.29
C GLY A 19 -2.87 5.03 -4.54
N ALA A 20 -1.98 4.17 -4.07
CA ALA A 20 -0.53 4.41 -4.07
C ALA A 20 0.19 3.91 -5.34
N SER A 21 -0.50 3.51 -6.39
CA SER A 21 0.11 2.98 -7.62
C SER A 21 1.05 3.99 -8.30
N SER A 22 0.68 5.27 -8.30
CA SER A 22 1.50 6.34 -8.88
C SER A 22 2.86 6.53 -8.19
N LEU A 23 2.98 6.16 -6.91
CA LEU A 23 4.27 6.21 -6.19
C LEU A 23 5.31 5.26 -6.78
N GLY A 24 4.87 4.23 -7.49
CA GLY A 24 5.71 3.29 -8.24
C GLY A 24 6.11 3.77 -9.63
N GLY A 25 5.70 4.99 -10.03
CA GLY A 25 5.95 5.49 -11.38
C GLY A 25 5.13 4.80 -12.47
N VAL A 26 3.98 4.21 -12.10
CA VAL A 26 3.14 3.40 -13.01
C VAL A 26 2.59 4.20 -14.17
N PHE A 27 2.22 5.45 -13.95
CA PHE A 27 1.65 6.33 -14.97
C PHE A 27 2.68 7.28 -15.59
N HIS A 28 3.56 7.82 -14.78
CA HIS A 28 4.65 8.71 -15.18
C HIS A 28 5.69 8.79 -14.05
N SER A 29 6.87 9.28 -14.36
CA SER A 29 7.91 9.50 -13.36
C SER A 29 7.47 10.57 -12.36
N ILE A 30 7.72 10.34 -11.07
CA ILE A 30 7.40 11.28 -9.99
C ILE A 30 8.63 11.43 -9.08
N LYS A 31 8.85 12.64 -8.56
CA LYS A 31 9.89 12.87 -7.55
C LYS A 31 9.48 12.22 -6.23
N GLU A 32 10.42 11.52 -5.60
CA GLU A 32 10.15 10.81 -4.33
C GLU A 32 9.67 11.74 -3.22
N THR A 33 10.22 12.96 -3.13
CA THR A 33 9.78 13.97 -2.15
C THR A 33 8.34 14.40 -2.37
N GLU A 34 7.90 14.57 -3.61
CA GLU A 34 6.51 14.87 -3.95
C GLU A 34 5.58 13.70 -3.59
N ALA A 35 6.02 12.47 -3.88
CA ALA A 35 5.30 11.25 -3.53
C ALA A 35 5.06 11.16 -2.01
N ILE A 36 6.10 11.35 -1.21
CA ILE A 36 6.03 11.30 0.27
C ILE A 36 5.11 12.41 0.80
N ASN A 37 5.25 13.63 0.31
CA ASN A 37 4.38 14.74 0.70
C ASN A 37 2.91 14.51 0.35
N ALA A 38 2.62 13.86 -0.78
CA ALA A 38 1.26 13.49 -1.16
C ALA A 38 0.63 12.53 -0.14
N VAL A 39 1.40 11.56 0.37
CA VAL A 39 0.92 10.64 1.42
C VAL A 39 0.59 11.41 2.71
N PHE A 40 1.47 12.29 3.16
CA PHE A 40 1.23 13.10 4.36
C PHE A 40 -0.02 13.96 4.21
N THR A 41 -0.12 14.68 3.09
CA THR A 41 -1.28 15.52 2.79
C THR A 41 -2.59 14.70 2.76
N ALA A 42 -2.57 13.50 2.17
CA ALA A 42 -3.72 12.62 2.12
C ALA A 42 -4.17 12.22 3.54
N VAL A 43 -3.27 11.72 4.37
CA VAL A 43 -3.58 11.26 5.73
C VAL A 43 -4.08 12.43 6.60
N GLU A 44 -3.44 13.59 6.54
CA GLU A 44 -3.83 14.82 7.26
C GLU A 44 -5.24 15.30 6.89
N ASN A 45 -5.68 15.03 5.65
CA ASN A 45 -7.02 15.38 5.18
C ASN A 45 -8.04 14.23 5.28
N GLY A 46 -7.71 13.16 6.00
CA GLY A 46 -8.61 12.05 6.29
C GLY A 46 -8.70 10.97 5.18
N LEU A 47 -7.87 11.06 4.12
CA LEU A 47 -7.72 9.98 3.15
C LEU A 47 -6.74 8.94 3.71
N ASN A 48 -7.11 8.35 4.82
CA ASN A 48 -6.25 7.48 5.62
C ASN A 48 -6.46 5.98 5.38
N PHE A 49 -7.24 5.59 4.39
CA PHE A 49 -7.24 4.24 3.83
C PHE A 49 -6.33 4.24 2.59
N ILE A 50 -5.23 3.52 2.68
CA ILE A 50 -4.17 3.50 1.66
C ILE A 50 -4.14 2.12 1.01
N ASP A 51 -4.28 2.07 -0.32
CA ASP A 51 -4.20 0.83 -1.10
C ASP A 51 -2.94 0.82 -1.97
N VAL A 52 -2.20 -0.28 -1.91
CA VAL A 52 -0.96 -0.50 -2.64
C VAL A 52 -0.86 -1.95 -3.13
N SER A 53 0.18 -2.28 -3.86
CA SER A 53 0.47 -3.65 -4.31
C SER A 53 1.97 -3.84 -4.52
N PRO A 54 2.50 -5.04 -4.25
CA PRO A 54 3.86 -5.42 -4.68
C PRO A 54 4.08 -5.24 -6.17
N TYR A 55 3.05 -5.49 -6.98
CA TYR A 55 3.09 -5.36 -8.43
C TYR A 55 3.32 -3.93 -8.91
N TYR A 56 2.86 -2.91 -8.18
CA TYR A 56 2.92 -1.51 -8.61
C TYR A 56 4.36 -1.00 -8.68
N GLY A 57 4.84 -0.81 -9.93
CA GLY A 57 6.23 -0.44 -10.20
C GLY A 57 7.24 -1.51 -9.75
N HIS A 58 6.83 -2.79 -9.74
CA HIS A 58 7.64 -3.91 -9.27
C HIS A 58 8.33 -3.57 -7.93
N TYR A 59 7.51 -3.50 -6.87
CA TYR A 59 7.87 -3.21 -5.46
C TYR A 59 8.20 -1.74 -5.14
N LYS A 60 8.36 -0.87 -6.15
CA LYS A 60 8.73 0.52 -5.92
C LYS A 60 7.65 1.30 -5.16
N ALA A 61 6.37 1.09 -5.47
CA ALA A 61 5.29 1.79 -4.79
C ALA A 61 5.28 1.50 -3.28
N GLU A 62 5.42 0.24 -2.88
CA GLU A 62 5.52 -0.13 -1.46
C GLU A 62 6.77 0.46 -0.81
N THR A 63 7.91 0.45 -1.49
CA THR A 63 9.17 0.99 -0.96
C THR A 63 9.10 2.50 -0.74
N VAL A 64 8.55 3.25 -1.69
CA VAL A 64 8.37 4.71 -1.56
C VAL A 64 7.32 5.03 -0.49
N LEU A 65 6.20 4.31 -0.49
CA LEU A 65 5.16 4.47 0.53
C LEU A 65 5.73 4.20 1.93
N GLY A 66 6.52 3.16 2.09
CA GLY A 66 7.16 2.80 3.37
C GLY A 66 8.03 3.91 3.96
N LYS A 67 8.65 4.75 3.12
CA LYS A 67 9.40 5.93 3.59
C LYS A 67 8.51 6.99 4.21
N ALA A 68 7.28 7.13 3.74
CA ALA A 68 6.30 8.01 4.37
C ALA A 68 5.69 7.38 5.63
N LEU A 69 5.30 6.10 5.56
CA LEU A 69 4.59 5.43 6.65
C LEU A 69 5.40 5.35 7.94
N LYS A 70 6.73 5.18 7.87
CA LYS A 70 7.60 5.14 9.06
C LYS A 70 7.59 6.43 9.88
N GLU A 71 7.20 7.57 9.27
CA GLU A 71 7.11 8.86 9.93
C GLU A 71 5.70 9.16 10.48
N LEU A 72 4.73 8.28 10.22
CA LEU A 72 3.35 8.42 10.67
C LEU A 72 3.04 7.45 11.82
N PRO A 73 2.22 7.87 12.81
CA PRO A 73 1.70 6.92 13.80
C PRO A 73 0.94 5.80 13.09
N ARG A 74 1.22 4.53 13.45
CA ARG A 74 0.62 3.36 12.76
C ARG A 74 -0.91 3.36 12.80
N GLU A 75 -1.47 3.84 13.90
CA GLU A 75 -2.91 3.96 14.11
C GLU A 75 -3.58 5.08 13.30
N SER A 76 -2.80 5.94 12.65
CA SER A 76 -3.33 7.06 11.87
C SER A 76 -3.81 6.66 10.46
N PHE A 77 -3.53 5.44 10.03
CA PHE A 77 -3.93 4.94 8.70
C PHE A 77 -4.31 3.46 8.73
N THR A 78 -5.13 3.07 7.76
CA THR A 78 -5.48 1.69 7.44
C THR A 78 -4.79 1.32 6.13
N LEU A 79 -4.09 0.19 6.10
CA LEU A 79 -3.31 -0.24 4.93
C LEU A 79 -3.87 -1.49 4.28
N SER A 80 -4.08 -1.42 2.98
CA SER A 80 -4.41 -2.54 2.11
C SER A 80 -3.24 -2.80 1.15
N THR A 81 -2.80 -4.06 1.05
CA THR A 81 -1.93 -4.50 -0.03
C THR A 81 -2.44 -5.80 -0.66
N LYS A 82 -1.66 -6.41 -1.54
CA LYS A 82 -2.13 -7.52 -2.36
C LYS A 82 -1.13 -8.66 -2.37
N VAL A 83 -1.62 -9.85 -2.68
CA VAL A 83 -0.81 -11.04 -2.96
C VAL A 83 -1.22 -11.66 -4.30
N GLY A 84 -0.32 -12.42 -4.92
CA GLY A 84 -0.59 -13.22 -6.10
C GLY A 84 0.05 -12.71 -7.39
N ARG A 85 0.22 -11.41 -7.56
CA ARG A 85 0.85 -10.81 -8.74
C ARG A 85 2.11 -10.05 -8.35
N TYR A 86 3.20 -10.36 -9.04
CA TYR A 86 4.54 -9.85 -8.72
C TYR A 86 5.30 -9.48 -9.99
N GLY A 87 6.53 -9.00 -9.81
CA GLY A 87 7.49 -8.80 -10.89
C GLY A 87 8.83 -9.42 -10.54
N LYS A 88 9.55 -9.91 -11.55
CA LYS A 88 10.92 -10.39 -11.46
C LYS A 88 11.66 -10.02 -12.73
N ASP A 89 12.81 -9.34 -12.59
CA ASP A 89 13.67 -8.96 -13.73
C ASP A 89 12.89 -8.23 -14.85
N GLY A 90 11.96 -7.34 -14.47
CA GLY A 90 11.11 -6.59 -15.40
C GLY A 90 9.96 -7.40 -16.01
N VAL A 91 9.78 -8.66 -15.64
CA VAL A 91 8.73 -9.57 -16.13
C VAL A 91 7.66 -9.74 -15.05
N ASN A 92 6.39 -9.72 -15.47
CA ASN A 92 5.27 -10.02 -14.58
C ASN A 92 5.26 -11.52 -14.23
N THR A 93 5.04 -11.82 -12.96
CA THR A 93 4.90 -13.18 -12.45
C THR A 93 3.65 -13.32 -11.60
N TRP A 94 3.11 -14.53 -11.54
CA TRP A 94 1.91 -14.86 -10.76
C TRP A 94 2.17 -16.11 -9.92
N ASP A 95 1.87 -16.04 -8.64
CA ASP A 95 1.90 -17.19 -7.74
C ASP A 95 0.88 -16.97 -6.62
N TYR A 96 -0.22 -17.70 -6.67
CA TYR A 96 -1.31 -17.65 -5.70
C TYR A 96 -1.24 -18.76 -4.66
N SER A 97 -0.11 -19.44 -4.52
CA SER A 97 0.07 -20.47 -3.49
C SER A 97 0.04 -19.85 -2.09
N GLY A 98 -0.46 -20.60 -1.11
CA GLY A 98 -0.49 -20.16 0.28
C GLY A 98 0.91 -19.86 0.82
N LYS A 99 1.92 -20.67 0.45
CA LYS A 99 3.32 -20.42 0.81
C LYS A 99 3.79 -19.05 0.31
N ARG A 100 3.58 -18.76 -0.98
CA ARG A 100 4.01 -17.49 -1.57
C ARG A 100 3.24 -16.30 -0.99
N ALA A 101 1.95 -16.47 -0.71
CA ALA A 101 1.15 -15.42 -0.07
C ALA A 101 1.72 -15.02 1.29
N VAL A 102 2.08 -15.98 2.13
CA VAL A 102 2.70 -15.73 3.44
C VAL A 102 4.05 -15.02 3.29
N GLU A 103 4.92 -15.49 2.42
CA GLU A 103 6.22 -14.85 2.12
C GLU A 103 6.02 -13.40 1.65
N SER A 104 5.06 -13.18 0.75
CA SER A 104 4.74 -11.86 0.21
C SER A 104 4.29 -10.87 1.28
N VAL A 105 3.49 -11.33 2.24
CA VAL A 105 3.03 -10.48 3.35
C VAL A 105 4.22 -9.97 4.17
N TYR A 106 5.16 -10.84 4.53
CA TYR A 106 6.37 -10.44 5.27
C TYR A 106 7.26 -9.49 4.45
N GLU A 107 7.45 -9.77 3.17
CA GLU A 107 8.21 -8.90 2.26
C GLU A 107 7.55 -7.52 2.13
N SER A 108 6.22 -7.45 2.03
CA SER A 108 5.47 -6.20 1.98
C SER A 108 5.61 -5.40 3.29
N MET A 109 5.50 -6.05 4.44
CA MET A 109 5.70 -5.38 5.73
C MET A 109 7.11 -4.78 5.86
N GLU A 110 8.14 -5.47 5.37
CA GLU A 110 9.52 -4.96 5.35
C GLU A 110 9.64 -3.72 4.46
N ARG A 111 9.13 -3.77 3.20
CA ARG A 111 9.15 -2.61 2.29
C ARG A 111 8.36 -1.42 2.83
N LEU A 112 7.22 -1.69 3.46
CA LEU A 112 6.30 -0.68 3.98
C LEU A 112 6.71 -0.12 5.36
N ASN A 113 7.73 -0.69 6.01
CA ASN A 113 8.18 -0.32 7.36
C ASN A 113 7.06 -0.41 8.41
N ILE A 114 6.25 -1.46 8.36
CA ILE A 114 5.15 -1.72 9.29
C ILE A 114 5.21 -3.14 9.84
N ASP A 115 4.56 -3.38 10.96
CA ASP A 115 4.56 -4.67 11.67
C ASP A 115 3.23 -5.44 11.54
N TYR A 116 2.21 -4.83 10.93
CA TYR A 116 0.98 -5.51 10.53
C TYR A 116 0.30 -4.82 9.33
N ILE A 117 -0.50 -5.57 8.60
CA ILE A 117 -1.32 -5.12 7.47
C ILE A 117 -2.79 -5.31 7.85
N ASP A 118 -3.63 -4.31 7.57
CA ASP A 118 -5.04 -4.34 7.94
C ASP A 118 -5.89 -5.18 6.98
N LEU A 119 -5.56 -5.14 5.68
CA LEU A 119 -6.31 -5.82 4.63
C LEU A 119 -5.38 -6.39 3.56
N ILE A 120 -5.65 -7.63 3.15
CA ILE A 120 -4.97 -8.29 2.02
C ILE A 120 -6.01 -8.61 0.95
N ASN A 121 -5.73 -8.21 -0.28
CA ASN A 121 -6.48 -8.59 -1.47
C ASN A 121 -5.73 -9.69 -2.26
N VAL A 122 -6.48 -10.62 -2.83
CA VAL A 122 -5.96 -11.73 -3.64
C VAL A 122 -6.33 -11.55 -5.10
#